data_a90acb71b46285a87f3ad1f9ffe92d97
#
_entry.id   a90acb71b46285a87f3ad1f9ffe92d97
#
_cell.length_a   1.000
_cell.length_b   1.000
_cell.length_c   1.000
_cell.angle_alpha   90.00
_cell.angle_beta   90.00
_cell.angle_gamma   90.00
#
_symmetry.space_group_name_H-M   'P 1'
#
loop_
_entity.id
_entity.type
_entity.pdbx_description
1 polymer ?
#
loop_
_entity_poly.entity_id
_entity_poly.type
_entity_poly.pdbx_seq_one_letter_code
_entity_poly.pdbx_strand_id
1 'polypeptide(L)'
;MGDETARRLIDASEAGDWRTIRDVLSTVEDPDDFTFYVHRAAFVDGVENWVDEWVEAEPRSSLPLLVKGAGAIHWAWQARGSGRASTVGSEAFKVFFRRLKIAESCLEEVTERDRDGAAGWAFRVILGRARQLGIDETRRRFEEVRKRHPWHVEAHEHMLQQLCPKWGGSHEQMHRFALETLEAMPPGSPLGQLVPAAHLEHWLDLPSGEDAEYIGSDEVTAQLFEAANRSVLHPAYVRRPRWPTLHNSFAMAFCWSGELVAAAQQFDVIGDLVTEWPWQYAGNTVAVFQDYRRRAYEVVGR
;
A
#
# COMPACT_ATOMS: atom_id res chain seq x y z
N MET A 1 6.08 14.50 -4.10
CA MET A 1 5.14 13.56 -4.74
C MET A 1 4.84 14.07 -6.13
N GLY A 2 5.00 13.23 -7.16
CA GLY A 2 4.83 13.64 -8.57
C GLY A 2 3.38 13.77 -9.05
N ASP A 3 2.40 13.56 -8.17
CA ASP A 3 0.97 13.60 -8.47
C ASP A 3 0.35 14.87 -7.89
N GLU A 4 -0.18 15.75 -8.76
CA GLU A 4 -0.77 17.03 -8.36
C GLU A 4 -2.10 16.86 -7.63
N THR A 5 -2.91 15.90 -8.05
CA THR A 5 -4.20 15.59 -7.40
C THR A 5 -3.98 15.11 -5.98
N ALA A 6 -3.01 14.20 -5.78
CA ALA A 6 -2.65 13.74 -4.45
C ALA A 6 -2.13 14.89 -3.54
N ARG A 7 -1.29 15.78 -4.08
CA ARG A 7 -0.83 16.97 -3.33
C ARG A 7 -2.00 17.86 -2.93
N ARG A 8 -2.87 18.19 -3.88
CA ARG A 8 -4.07 19.01 -3.63
C ARG A 8 -4.97 18.42 -2.55
N LEU A 9 -5.13 17.09 -2.52
CA LEU A 9 -5.91 16.40 -1.50
C LEU A 9 -5.25 16.47 -0.12
N ILE A 10 -3.92 16.30 -0.04
CA ILE A 10 -3.15 16.43 1.21
C ILE A 10 -3.28 17.85 1.74
N ASP A 11 -2.98 18.85 0.91
CA ASP A 11 -3.05 20.27 1.29
C ASP A 11 -4.45 20.66 1.76
N ALA A 12 -5.50 20.19 1.08
CA ALA A 12 -6.89 20.40 1.47
C ALA A 12 -7.22 19.73 2.81
N SER A 13 -6.71 18.53 3.07
CA SER A 13 -6.90 17.84 4.35
C SER A 13 -6.20 18.55 5.50
N GLU A 14 -4.97 19.00 5.32
CA GLU A 14 -4.24 19.80 6.31
C GLU A 14 -4.95 21.11 6.64
N ALA A 15 -5.63 21.70 5.66
CA ALA A 15 -6.42 22.91 5.81
C ALA A 15 -7.85 22.66 6.34
N GLY A 16 -8.32 21.42 6.44
CA GLY A 16 -9.71 21.09 6.76
C GLY A 16 -10.71 21.48 5.66
N ASP A 17 -10.23 21.69 4.43
CA ASP A 17 -11.08 22.04 3.27
C ASP A 17 -11.73 20.79 2.66
N TRP A 18 -12.70 20.23 3.36
CA TRP A 18 -13.43 19.06 2.89
C TRP A 18 -14.20 19.31 1.59
N ARG A 19 -14.54 20.56 1.24
CA ARG A 19 -15.23 20.88 -0.02
C ARG A 19 -14.33 20.61 -1.21
N THR A 20 -13.07 21.01 -1.14
CA THR A 20 -12.06 20.67 -2.16
C THR A 20 -11.85 19.16 -2.24
N ILE A 21 -11.78 18.46 -1.10
CA ILE A 21 -11.64 16.99 -1.09
C ILE A 21 -12.82 16.33 -1.79
N ARG A 22 -14.06 16.71 -1.44
CA ARG A 22 -15.28 16.23 -2.09
C ARG A 22 -15.26 16.44 -3.59
N ASP A 23 -14.98 17.66 -4.02
CA ASP A 23 -15.01 18.04 -5.43
C ASP A 23 -13.96 17.28 -6.26
N VAL A 24 -12.77 17.07 -5.72
CA VAL A 24 -11.73 16.26 -6.35
C VAL A 24 -12.14 14.79 -6.42
N LEU A 25 -12.54 14.19 -5.29
CA LEU A 25 -12.88 12.76 -5.26
C LEU A 25 -14.11 12.43 -6.12
N SER A 26 -15.07 13.36 -6.27
CA SER A 26 -16.25 13.15 -7.11
C SER A 26 -15.95 13.06 -8.61
N THR A 27 -14.75 13.45 -9.05
CA THR A 27 -14.32 13.35 -10.45
C THR A 27 -13.53 12.09 -10.78
N VAL A 28 -13.22 11.27 -9.77
CA VAL A 28 -12.40 10.07 -9.95
C VAL A 28 -13.30 8.86 -10.22
N GLU A 29 -13.21 8.33 -11.43
CA GLU A 29 -14.07 7.23 -11.88
C GLU A 29 -13.47 5.85 -11.64
N ASP A 30 -12.14 5.73 -11.73
CA ASP A 30 -11.45 4.44 -11.54
C ASP A 30 -11.38 4.04 -10.07
N PRO A 31 -11.80 2.82 -9.68
CA PRO A 31 -11.86 2.40 -8.27
C PRO A 31 -10.51 2.33 -7.57
N ASP A 32 -9.43 1.98 -8.27
CA ASP A 32 -8.09 1.96 -7.70
C ASP A 32 -7.57 3.38 -7.43
N ASP A 33 -7.72 4.28 -8.41
CA ASP A 33 -7.33 5.69 -8.29
C ASP A 33 -8.17 6.37 -7.20
N PHE A 34 -9.49 6.08 -7.15
CA PHE A 34 -10.38 6.58 -6.12
C PHE A 34 -9.93 6.16 -4.71
N THR A 35 -9.65 4.87 -4.50
CA THR A 35 -9.18 4.37 -3.20
C THR A 35 -7.84 4.99 -2.83
N PHE A 36 -6.92 5.11 -3.79
CA PHE A 36 -5.64 5.79 -3.58
C PHE A 36 -5.83 7.24 -3.15
N TYR A 37 -6.69 8.00 -3.82
CA TYR A 37 -6.92 9.41 -3.47
C TYR A 37 -7.68 9.59 -2.15
N VAL A 38 -8.61 8.70 -1.83
CA VAL A 38 -9.21 8.66 -0.48
C VAL A 38 -8.14 8.41 0.58
N HIS A 39 -7.21 7.48 0.32
CA HIS A 39 -6.07 7.24 1.21
C HIS A 39 -5.22 8.52 1.39
N ARG A 40 -4.92 9.25 0.29
CA ARG A 40 -4.16 10.51 0.37
C ARG A 40 -4.87 11.60 1.17
N ALA A 41 -6.18 11.69 1.05
CA ALA A 41 -6.97 12.65 1.82
C ALA A 41 -7.15 12.24 3.30
N ALA A 42 -7.27 10.95 3.58
CA ALA A 42 -7.62 10.45 4.90
C ALA A 42 -6.42 10.18 5.82
N PHE A 43 -5.24 9.85 5.25
CA PHE A 43 -4.03 9.54 6.03
C PHE A 43 -3.17 10.79 6.24
N VAL A 44 -3.81 11.85 6.72
CA VAL A 44 -3.23 13.14 7.10
C VAL A 44 -3.54 13.39 8.57
N ASP A 45 -2.60 13.98 9.29
CA ASP A 45 -2.76 14.31 10.71
C ASP A 45 -3.84 15.37 10.88
N GLY A 46 -4.73 15.19 11.84
CA GLY A 46 -5.77 16.17 12.17
C GLY A 46 -7.09 16.01 11.42
N VAL A 47 -7.26 15.00 10.56
CA VAL A 47 -8.54 14.72 9.89
C VAL A 47 -9.68 14.54 10.89
N GLU A 48 -9.43 13.97 12.06
CA GLU A 48 -10.38 13.79 13.14
C GLU A 48 -10.95 15.10 13.70
N ASN A 49 -10.30 16.25 13.47
CA ASN A 49 -10.73 17.52 13.98
C ASN A 49 -11.80 18.22 13.13
N TRP A 50 -11.92 17.87 11.85
CA TRP A 50 -12.80 18.53 10.91
C TRP A 50 -13.80 17.61 10.17
N VAL A 51 -13.50 16.32 10.08
CA VAL A 51 -14.30 15.40 9.24
C VAL A 51 -15.74 15.27 9.71
N ASP A 52 -16.03 15.49 10.97
CA ASP A 52 -17.40 15.45 11.52
C ASP A 52 -18.27 16.58 10.99
N GLU A 53 -17.71 17.79 10.73
CA GLU A 53 -18.43 18.86 10.05
C GLU A 53 -18.92 18.40 8.67
N TRP A 54 -18.08 17.68 7.93
CA TRP A 54 -18.49 17.16 6.62
C TRP A 54 -19.57 16.09 6.72
N VAL A 55 -19.45 15.17 7.69
CA VAL A 55 -20.50 14.15 7.93
C VAL A 55 -21.85 14.80 8.26
N GLU A 56 -21.84 15.87 9.09
CA GLU A 56 -23.04 16.61 9.44
C GLU A 56 -23.62 17.42 8.26
N ALA A 57 -22.75 17.98 7.41
CA ALA A 57 -23.17 18.72 6.22
C ALA A 57 -23.77 17.84 5.13
N GLU A 58 -23.33 16.59 5.01
CA GLU A 58 -23.75 15.66 3.98
C GLU A 58 -24.20 14.29 4.58
N PRO A 59 -25.22 14.24 5.43
CA PRO A 59 -25.55 13.05 6.23
C PRO A 59 -26.02 11.84 5.42
N ARG A 60 -26.36 12.03 4.14
CA ARG A 60 -26.78 10.94 3.23
C ARG A 60 -25.63 10.41 2.38
N SER A 61 -24.53 11.15 2.27
CA SER A 61 -23.35 10.75 1.50
C SER A 61 -22.57 9.65 2.22
N SER A 62 -22.02 8.68 1.48
CA SER A 62 -21.08 7.70 2.00
C SER A 62 -19.63 8.26 2.04
N LEU A 63 -19.33 9.27 1.23
CA LEU A 63 -17.98 9.78 1.04
C LEU A 63 -17.36 10.37 2.32
N PRO A 64 -18.04 11.26 3.10
CA PRO A 64 -17.46 11.76 4.34
C PRO A 64 -17.24 10.64 5.38
N LEU A 65 -18.12 9.64 5.43
CA LEU A 65 -17.94 8.46 6.29
C LEU A 65 -16.76 7.61 5.84
N LEU A 66 -16.53 7.47 4.53
CA LEU A 66 -15.38 6.76 3.99
C LEU A 66 -14.06 7.44 4.40
N VAL A 67 -13.97 8.77 4.24
CA VAL A 67 -12.80 9.56 4.66
C VAL A 67 -12.62 9.49 6.18
N LYS A 68 -13.68 9.61 6.96
CA LYS A 68 -13.64 9.47 8.43
C LYS A 68 -13.16 8.09 8.86
N GLY A 69 -13.71 7.03 8.25
CA GLY A 69 -13.33 5.65 8.56
C GLY A 69 -11.87 5.34 8.22
N ALA A 70 -11.42 5.75 7.03
CA ALA A 70 -10.03 5.62 6.62
C ALA A 70 -9.09 6.46 7.51
N GLY A 71 -9.44 7.71 7.79
CA GLY A 71 -8.69 8.59 8.69
C GLY A 71 -8.59 8.05 10.12
N ALA A 72 -9.64 7.43 10.63
CA ALA A 72 -9.62 6.81 11.95
C ALA A 72 -8.65 5.61 12.05
N ILE A 73 -8.36 4.91 10.94
CA ILE A 73 -7.30 3.90 10.89
C ILE A 73 -5.93 4.58 11.08
N HIS A 74 -5.66 5.64 10.32
CA HIS A 74 -4.41 6.41 10.44
C HIS A 74 -4.24 6.96 11.87
N TRP A 75 -5.28 7.61 12.38
CA TRP A 75 -5.31 8.15 13.73
C TRP A 75 -5.11 7.09 14.83
N ALA A 76 -5.58 5.87 14.59
CA ALA A 76 -5.30 4.75 15.48
C ALA A 76 -3.81 4.39 15.48
N TRP A 77 -3.19 4.28 14.30
CA TRP A 77 -1.76 3.97 14.19
C TRP A 77 -0.86 5.03 14.82
N GLN A 78 -1.22 6.31 14.74
CA GLN A 78 -0.51 7.37 15.44
C GLN A 78 -0.45 7.13 16.96
N ALA A 79 -1.56 6.71 17.58
CA ALA A 79 -1.59 6.43 19.02
C ALA A 79 -0.75 5.22 19.40
N ARG A 80 -0.65 4.21 18.52
CA ARG A 80 0.15 3.00 18.74
C ARG A 80 1.64 3.24 18.48
N GLY A 81 1.96 4.11 17.53
CA GLY A 81 3.31 4.29 17.02
C GLY A 81 3.81 3.11 16.16
N SER A 82 5.02 3.26 15.60
CA SER A 82 5.68 2.30 14.70
C SER A 82 6.43 1.16 15.42
N GLY A 83 6.57 1.21 16.75
CA GLY A 83 7.31 0.23 17.54
C GLY A 83 6.73 -1.19 17.50
N ARG A 84 7.57 -2.18 17.82
CA ARG A 84 7.11 -3.58 17.97
C ARG A 84 6.02 -3.67 19.03
N ALA A 85 5.05 -4.57 18.86
CA ALA A 85 3.92 -4.73 19.80
C ALA A 85 4.36 -4.89 21.26
N SER A 86 5.49 -5.58 21.51
CA SER A 86 6.07 -5.78 22.85
C SER A 86 6.56 -4.50 23.52
N THR A 87 6.77 -3.42 22.76
CA THR A 87 7.29 -2.12 23.29
C THR A 87 6.20 -1.08 23.46
N VAL A 88 4.96 -1.36 23.02
CA VAL A 88 3.83 -0.44 23.08
C VAL A 88 3.09 -0.56 24.40
N GLY A 89 2.88 0.55 25.12
CA GLY A 89 2.20 0.58 26.41
C GLY A 89 0.70 0.22 26.30
N SER A 90 0.15 -0.34 27.38
CA SER A 90 -1.27 -0.78 27.42
C SER A 90 -2.27 0.36 27.13
N GLU A 91 -1.98 1.58 27.57
CA GLU A 91 -2.85 2.74 27.29
C GLU A 91 -2.86 3.12 25.81
N ALA A 92 -1.72 3.04 25.13
CA ALA A 92 -1.63 3.27 23.68
C ALA A 92 -2.48 2.23 22.93
N PHE A 93 -2.47 0.97 23.34
CA PHE A 93 -3.34 -0.07 22.77
C PHE A 93 -4.83 0.20 23.02
N LYS A 94 -5.22 0.67 24.20
CA LYS A 94 -6.62 1.03 24.48
C LYS A 94 -7.10 2.15 23.55
N VAL A 95 -6.28 3.18 23.37
CA VAL A 95 -6.59 4.28 22.44
C VAL A 95 -6.66 3.77 21.00
N PHE A 96 -5.68 2.97 20.58
CA PHE A 96 -5.64 2.33 19.26
C PHE A 96 -6.94 1.58 18.95
N PHE A 97 -7.34 0.64 19.79
CA PHE A 97 -8.55 -0.15 19.56
C PHE A 97 -9.84 0.67 19.64
N ARG A 98 -9.88 1.71 20.49
CA ARG A 98 -11.03 2.64 20.53
C ARG A 98 -11.18 3.38 19.22
N ARG A 99 -10.08 3.89 18.62
CA ARG A 99 -10.09 4.58 17.33
C ARG A 99 -10.45 3.63 16.19
N LEU A 100 -9.96 2.38 16.22
CA LEU A 100 -10.35 1.37 15.23
C LEU A 100 -11.84 0.99 15.29
N LYS A 101 -12.51 1.15 16.43
CA LYS A 101 -13.99 0.98 16.50
C LYS A 101 -14.71 2.07 15.72
N ILE A 102 -14.22 3.31 15.74
CA ILE A 102 -14.77 4.40 14.94
C ILE A 102 -14.63 4.05 13.44
N ALA A 103 -13.42 3.59 13.04
CA ALA A 103 -13.20 3.15 11.67
C ALA A 103 -14.17 2.03 11.25
N GLU A 104 -14.35 1.00 12.10
CA GLU A 104 -15.25 -0.11 11.80
C GLU A 104 -16.69 0.37 11.58
N SER A 105 -17.22 1.18 12.51
CA SER A 105 -18.59 1.67 12.41
C SER A 105 -18.82 2.52 11.16
N CYS A 106 -17.89 3.42 10.83
CA CYS A 106 -17.99 4.23 9.62
C CYS A 106 -17.93 3.38 8.34
N LEU A 107 -16.96 2.44 8.27
CA LEU A 107 -16.77 1.61 7.08
C LEU A 107 -17.87 0.54 6.91
N GLU A 108 -18.49 0.08 7.99
CA GLU A 108 -19.72 -0.75 7.92
C GLU A 108 -20.85 0.02 7.26
N GLU A 109 -21.12 1.22 7.74
CA GLU A 109 -22.15 2.07 7.16
C GLU A 109 -21.86 2.46 5.70
N VAL A 110 -20.58 2.72 5.35
CA VAL A 110 -20.17 2.94 3.95
C VAL A 110 -20.53 1.74 3.07
N THR A 111 -20.18 0.52 3.49
CA THR A 111 -20.45 -0.69 2.69
C THR A 111 -21.93 -1.07 2.61
N GLU A 112 -22.77 -0.56 3.53
CA GLU A 112 -24.22 -0.69 3.47
C GLU A 112 -24.86 0.32 2.51
N ARG A 113 -24.37 1.58 2.52
CA ARG A 113 -24.89 2.67 1.67
C ARG A 113 -24.40 2.55 0.23
N ASP A 114 -23.13 2.22 0.03
CA ASP A 114 -22.48 2.05 -1.28
C ASP A 114 -22.13 0.57 -1.50
N ARG A 115 -23.12 -0.20 -1.95
CA ARG A 115 -23.01 -1.65 -2.11
C ARG A 115 -22.09 -2.07 -3.25
N ASP A 116 -21.94 -1.21 -4.26
CA ASP A 116 -21.15 -1.48 -5.46
C ASP A 116 -19.73 -0.93 -5.35
N GLY A 117 -19.45 -0.07 -4.36
CA GLY A 117 -18.14 0.53 -4.14
C GLY A 117 -17.13 -0.44 -3.54
N ALA A 118 -15.93 -0.45 -4.10
CA ALA A 118 -14.81 -1.29 -3.63
C ALA A 118 -14.05 -0.66 -2.46
N ALA A 119 -13.96 0.68 -2.40
CA ALA A 119 -13.10 1.41 -1.47
C ALA A 119 -13.42 1.13 0.00
N GLY A 120 -14.69 1.14 0.39
CA GLY A 120 -15.10 0.81 1.76
C GLY A 120 -14.62 -0.57 2.20
N TRP A 121 -14.75 -1.56 1.32
CA TRP A 121 -14.23 -2.91 1.58
C TRP A 121 -12.70 -2.97 1.59
N ALA A 122 -12.01 -2.21 0.72
CA ALA A 122 -10.53 -2.15 0.72
C ALA A 122 -10.00 -1.62 2.07
N PHE A 123 -10.57 -0.56 2.62
CA PHE A 123 -10.22 -0.09 3.97
C PHE A 123 -10.61 -1.09 5.08
N ARG A 124 -11.67 -1.87 4.90
CA ARG A 124 -12.00 -2.95 5.83
C ARG A 124 -11.00 -4.11 5.80
N VAL A 125 -10.29 -4.35 4.69
CA VAL A 125 -9.14 -5.29 4.64
C VAL A 125 -8.00 -4.77 5.54
N ILE A 126 -7.65 -3.49 5.41
CA ILE A 126 -6.64 -2.84 6.28
C ILE A 126 -7.04 -2.97 7.76
N LEU A 127 -8.29 -2.68 8.04
CA LEU A 127 -8.84 -2.71 9.39
C LEU A 127 -8.86 -4.14 9.97
N GLY A 128 -9.11 -5.16 9.14
CA GLY A 128 -9.07 -6.57 9.55
C GLY A 128 -7.74 -6.94 10.18
N ARG A 129 -6.63 -6.56 9.52
CA ARG A 129 -5.27 -6.73 10.05
C ARG A 129 -5.02 -5.89 11.30
N ALA A 130 -5.37 -4.60 11.28
CA ALA A 130 -5.17 -3.70 12.41
C ALA A 130 -5.92 -4.17 13.67
N ARG A 131 -7.12 -4.73 13.52
CA ARG A 131 -7.92 -5.29 14.61
C ARG A 131 -7.55 -6.72 14.98
N GLN A 132 -6.62 -7.33 14.27
CA GLN A 132 -6.17 -8.72 14.50
C GLN A 132 -7.35 -9.73 14.39
N LEU A 133 -8.21 -9.56 13.38
CA LEU A 133 -9.39 -10.41 13.18
C LEU A 133 -9.05 -11.79 12.58
N GLY A 134 -7.79 -12.02 12.27
CA GLY A 134 -7.31 -13.26 11.65
C GLY A 134 -7.42 -13.26 10.13
N ILE A 135 -6.78 -14.27 9.52
CA ILE A 135 -6.66 -14.39 8.06
C ILE A 135 -8.03 -14.63 7.41
N ASP A 136 -8.87 -15.47 7.99
CA ASP A 136 -10.15 -15.86 7.39
C ASP A 136 -11.11 -14.67 7.26
N GLU A 137 -11.24 -13.86 8.31
CA GLU A 137 -12.09 -12.67 8.25
C GLU A 137 -11.50 -11.61 7.31
N THR A 138 -10.18 -11.40 7.32
CA THR A 138 -9.53 -10.48 6.39
C THR A 138 -9.69 -10.96 4.94
N ARG A 139 -9.59 -12.27 4.68
CA ARG A 139 -9.85 -12.87 3.36
C ARG A 139 -11.30 -12.68 2.93
N ARG A 140 -12.25 -12.89 3.82
CA ARG A 140 -13.67 -12.64 3.53
C ARG A 140 -13.90 -11.19 3.06
N ARG A 141 -13.30 -10.22 3.74
CA ARG A 141 -13.37 -8.79 3.36
C ARG A 141 -12.70 -8.53 2.00
N PHE A 142 -11.56 -9.17 1.77
CA PHE A 142 -10.85 -9.09 0.49
C PHE A 142 -11.69 -9.66 -0.67
N GLU A 143 -12.39 -10.78 -0.47
CA GLU A 143 -13.29 -11.33 -1.49
C GLU A 143 -14.48 -10.38 -1.80
N GLU A 144 -14.94 -9.59 -0.83
CA GLU A 144 -15.94 -8.54 -1.11
C GLU A 144 -15.37 -7.43 -2.02
N VAL A 145 -14.08 -7.08 -1.88
CA VAL A 145 -13.42 -6.17 -2.84
C VAL A 145 -13.35 -6.83 -4.22
N ARG A 146 -12.89 -8.08 -4.31
CA ARG A 146 -12.72 -8.79 -5.59
C ARG A 146 -14.00 -8.95 -6.39
N LYS A 147 -15.15 -9.11 -5.72
CA LYS A 147 -16.46 -9.16 -6.39
C LYS A 147 -16.79 -7.86 -7.13
N ARG A 148 -16.28 -6.71 -6.66
CA ARG A 148 -16.55 -5.37 -7.18
C ARG A 148 -15.44 -4.91 -8.13
N HIS A 149 -14.21 -5.18 -7.75
CA HIS A 149 -13.02 -4.87 -8.53
C HIS A 149 -11.97 -5.98 -8.37
N PRO A 150 -11.95 -6.98 -9.26
CA PRO A 150 -11.15 -8.21 -9.09
C PRO A 150 -9.64 -7.97 -8.91
N TRP A 151 -9.11 -6.90 -9.47
CA TRP A 151 -7.68 -6.57 -9.50
C TRP A 151 -7.33 -5.32 -8.70
N HIS A 152 -8.10 -5.03 -7.66
CA HIS A 152 -7.91 -3.86 -6.81
C HIS A 152 -6.54 -3.88 -6.11
N VAL A 153 -5.67 -2.94 -6.47
CA VAL A 153 -4.24 -2.97 -6.09
C VAL A 153 -4.06 -2.90 -4.58
N GLU A 154 -4.62 -1.88 -3.92
CA GLU A 154 -4.41 -1.66 -2.49
C GLU A 154 -4.96 -2.82 -1.63
N ALA A 155 -6.09 -3.41 -2.04
CA ALA A 155 -6.63 -4.57 -1.34
C ALA A 155 -5.72 -5.80 -1.44
N HIS A 156 -5.10 -6.04 -2.60
CA HIS A 156 -4.13 -7.12 -2.78
C HIS A 156 -2.86 -6.89 -1.95
N GLU A 157 -2.32 -5.67 -1.94
CA GLU A 157 -1.18 -5.31 -1.10
C GLU A 157 -1.46 -5.58 0.39
N HIS A 158 -2.64 -5.18 0.87
CA HIS A 158 -3.01 -5.40 2.26
C HIS A 158 -3.34 -6.86 2.58
N MET A 159 -3.85 -7.63 1.61
CA MET A 159 -4.00 -9.07 1.78
C MET A 159 -2.65 -9.77 1.83
N LEU A 160 -1.69 -9.38 0.95
CA LEU A 160 -0.30 -9.87 1.03
C LEU A 160 0.30 -9.61 2.42
N GLN A 161 0.16 -8.39 2.93
CA GLN A 161 0.63 -8.03 4.27
C GLN A 161 -0.03 -8.86 5.37
N GLN A 162 -1.33 -9.18 5.26
CA GLN A 162 -2.00 -10.07 6.23
C GLN A 162 -1.40 -11.47 6.23
N LEU A 163 -0.89 -11.93 5.08
CA LEU A 163 -0.29 -13.26 4.94
C LEU A 163 1.17 -13.33 5.39
N CYS A 164 1.81 -12.20 5.74
CA CYS A 164 3.15 -12.21 6.32
C CYS A 164 3.16 -12.88 7.70
N PRO A 165 4.27 -13.57 8.10
CA PRO A 165 4.40 -14.22 9.41
C PRO A 165 4.10 -13.30 10.58
N LYS A 166 4.53 -12.04 10.52
CA LYS A 166 4.27 -11.01 11.54
C LYS A 166 2.78 -10.72 11.82
N TRP A 167 1.88 -11.17 10.93
CA TRP A 167 0.43 -11.02 11.07
C TRP A 167 -0.31 -12.36 11.14
N GLY A 168 0.41 -13.45 11.41
CA GLY A 168 -0.15 -14.78 11.61
C GLY A 168 -0.27 -15.65 10.37
N GLY A 169 0.31 -15.22 9.25
CA GLY A 169 0.49 -16.03 8.04
C GLY A 169 1.81 -16.79 8.02
N SER A 170 2.30 -17.10 6.83
CA SER A 170 3.61 -17.71 6.59
C SER A 170 4.24 -17.21 5.29
N HIS A 171 5.55 -17.36 5.16
CA HIS A 171 6.24 -17.05 3.90
C HIS A 171 5.64 -17.83 2.73
N GLU A 172 5.32 -19.10 2.92
CA GLU A 172 4.68 -19.93 1.89
C GLU A 172 3.34 -19.36 1.44
N GLN A 173 2.47 -18.95 2.38
CA GLN A 173 1.17 -18.38 2.04
C GLN A 173 1.32 -17.05 1.32
N MET A 174 2.25 -16.22 1.75
CA MET A 174 2.54 -14.91 1.18
C MET A 174 3.05 -15.03 -0.27
N HIS A 175 4.07 -15.88 -0.51
CA HIS A 175 4.61 -16.12 -1.86
C HIS A 175 3.60 -16.77 -2.78
N ARG A 176 2.87 -17.77 -2.31
CA ARG A 176 1.80 -18.40 -3.09
C ARG A 176 0.77 -17.37 -3.54
N PHE A 177 0.30 -16.51 -2.66
CA PHE A 177 -0.65 -15.46 -3.02
C PHE A 177 -0.09 -14.50 -4.07
N ALA A 178 1.17 -14.08 -3.95
CA ALA A 178 1.81 -13.19 -4.91
C ALA A 178 1.95 -13.85 -6.30
N LEU A 179 2.38 -15.12 -6.36
CA LEU A 179 2.59 -15.86 -7.60
C LEU A 179 1.27 -16.24 -8.27
N GLU A 180 0.26 -16.70 -7.53
CA GLU A 180 -1.09 -16.98 -8.07
C GLU A 180 -1.72 -15.70 -8.63
N THR A 181 -1.52 -14.54 -7.96
CA THR A 181 -1.99 -13.25 -8.47
C THR A 181 -1.25 -12.86 -9.75
N LEU A 182 0.08 -13.04 -9.80
CA LEU A 182 0.88 -12.77 -10.98
C LEU A 182 0.42 -13.62 -12.18
N GLU A 183 0.13 -14.90 -11.95
CA GLU A 183 -0.34 -15.81 -13.00
C GLU A 183 -1.71 -15.38 -13.55
N ALA A 184 -2.64 -14.99 -12.67
CA ALA A 184 -4.02 -14.72 -13.02
C ALA A 184 -4.29 -13.30 -13.52
N MET A 185 -3.45 -12.31 -13.13
CA MET A 185 -3.69 -10.90 -13.42
C MET A 185 -3.61 -10.57 -14.92
N PRO A 186 -4.32 -9.53 -15.39
CA PRO A 186 -4.17 -9.04 -16.75
C PRO A 186 -2.73 -8.60 -17.05
N PRO A 187 -2.23 -8.81 -18.28
CA PRO A 187 -0.93 -8.31 -18.70
C PRO A 187 -0.80 -6.79 -18.51
N GLY A 188 0.33 -6.34 -17.98
CA GLY A 188 0.57 -4.93 -17.64
C GLY A 188 -0.10 -4.46 -16.35
N SER A 189 -0.70 -5.36 -15.57
CA SER A 189 -1.28 -5.02 -14.27
C SER A 189 -0.19 -4.57 -13.28
N PRO A 190 -0.45 -3.55 -12.45
CA PRO A 190 0.46 -3.15 -11.38
C PRO A 190 0.64 -4.22 -10.28
N LEU A 191 -0.22 -5.21 -10.22
CA LEU A 191 -0.18 -6.28 -9.21
C LEU A 191 1.07 -7.17 -9.26
N GLY A 192 1.87 -7.11 -10.36
CA GLY A 192 3.17 -7.76 -10.38
C GLY A 192 4.12 -7.30 -9.28
N GLN A 193 3.90 -6.12 -8.69
CA GLN A 193 4.65 -5.63 -7.53
C GLN A 193 4.50 -6.51 -6.27
N LEU A 194 3.49 -7.37 -6.19
CA LEU A 194 3.33 -8.27 -5.04
C LEU A 194 4.49 -9.26 -4.91
N VAL A 195 5.13 -9.62 -6.03
CA VAL A 195 6.29 -10.52 -6.01
C VAL A 195 7.52 -9.87 -5.37
N PRO A 196 8.02 -8.71 -5.83
CA PRO A 196 9.11 -8.05 -5.12
C PRO A 196 8.73 -7.68 -3.68
N ALA A 197 7.47 -7.30 -3.40
CA ALA A 197 7.01 -7.03 -2.03
C ALA A 197 7.10 -8.27 -1.13
N ALA A 198 6.72 -9.45 -1.62
CA ALA A 198 6.83 -10.70 -0.88
C ALA A 198 8.30 -11.07 -0.59
N HIS A 199 9.19 -10.91 -1.58
CA HIS A 199 10.62 -11.18 -1.37
C HIS A 199 11.26 -10.20 -0.39
N LEU A 200 10.92 -8.93 -0.44
CA LEU A 200 11.41 -7.93 0.52
C LEU A 200 10.92 -8.19 1.95
N GLU A 201 9.65 -8.60 2.12
CA GLU A 201 9.11 -8.99 3.43
C GLU A 201 9.77 -10.27 3.97
N HIS A 202 10.05 -11.24 3.10
CA HIS A 202 10.76 -12.47 3.50
C HIS A 202 12.20 -12.15 3.90
N TRP A 203 12.89 -11.32 3.12
CA TRP A 203 14.24 -10.86 3.42
C TRP A 203 14.34 -10.21 4.81
N LEU A 204 13.35 -9.40 5.21
CA LEU A 204 13.30 -8.74 6.51
C LEU A 204 13.22 -9.70 7.71
N ASP A 205 12.70 -10.88 7.51
CA ASP A 205 12.53 -11.88 8.58
C ASP A 205 13.73 -12.82 8.71
N LEU A 206 14.67 -12.79 7.75
CA LEU A 206 15.85 -13.65 7.74
C LEU A 206 16.99 -13.09 8.59
N PRO A 207 17.80 -13.96 9.21
CA PRO A 207 19.04 -13.55 9.85
C PRO A 207 20.03 -12.95 8.86
N SER A 208 20.90 -12.04 9.36
CA SER A 208 21.96 -11.47 8.54
C SER A 208 22.88 -12.55 7.96
N GLY A 209 23.08 -12.50 6.65
CA GLY A 209 23.82 -13.48 5.87
C GLY A 209 22.91 -14.42 5.09
N GLU A 210 21.89 -15.00 5.72
CA GLU A 210 20.86 -15.79 5.02
C GLU A 210 19.97 -14.89 4.14
N ASP A 211 19.74 -13.66 4.57
CA ASP A 211 18.99 -12.62 3.84
C ASP A 211 19.62 -12.31 2.47
N ALA A 212 20.95 -12.14 2.40
CA ALA A 212 21.66 -11.86 1.17
C ALA A 212 21.70 -13.09 0.23
N GLU A 213 21.90 -14.30 0.78
CA GLU A 213 21.87 -15.55 0.01
C GLU A 213 20.48 -15.77 -0.60
N TYR A 214 19.43 -15.57 0.20
CA TYR A 214 18.04 -15.73 -0.25
C TYR A 214 17.71 -14.79 -1.42
N ILE A 215 17.89 -13.48 -1.24
CA ILE A 215 17.44 -12.49 -2.23
C ILE A 215 18.27 -12.54 -3.51
N GLY A 216 19.54 -12.99 -3.43
CA GLY A 216 20.44 -13.18 -4.56
C GLY A 216 20.33 -14.54 -5.25
N SER A 217 19.38 -15.39 -4.86
CA SER A 217 19.21 -16.71 -5.49
C SER A 217 18.67 -16.61 -6.91
N ASP A 218 19.01 -17.61 -7.76
CA ASP A 218 18.54 -17.69 -9.15
C ASP A 218 16.99 -17.76 -9.22
N GLU A 219 16.36 -18.44 -8.25
CA GLU A 219 14.91 -18.55 -8.16
C GLU A 219 14.25 -17.19 -7.93
N VAL A 220 14.72 -16.43 -6.94
CA VAL A 220 14.19 -15.07 -6.66
C VAL A 220 14.40 -14.16 -7.85
N THR A 221 15.59 -14.16 -8.43
CA THR A 221 15.92 -13.38 -9.62
C THR A 221 14.98 -13.69 -10.79
N ALA A 222 14.72 -14.98 -11.08
CA ALA A 222 13.80 -15.39 -12.15
C ALA A 222 12.35 -14.89 -11.87
N GLN A 223 11.87 -15.01 -10.64
CA GLN A 223 10.53 -14.53 -10.26
C GLN A 223 10.42 -13.00 -10.36
N LEU A 224 11.46 -12.24 -10.01
CA LEU A 224 11.47 -10.79 -10.15
C LEU A 224 11.40 -10.36 -11.62
N PHE A 225 12.16 -11.00 -12.52
CA PHE A 225 12.10 -10.71 -13.95
C PHE A 225 10.76 -11.10 -14.57
N GLU A 226 10.19 -12.26 -14.21
CA GLU A 226 8.86 -12.66 -14.66
C GLU A 226 7.80 -11.63 -14.24
N ALA A 227 7.83 -11.21 -12.96
CA ALA A 227 6.92 -10.21 -12.45
C ALA A 227 7.06 -8.85 -13.16
N ALA A 228 8.30 -8.40 -13.41
CA ALA A 228 8.54 -7.15 -14.12
C ALA A 228 8.05 -7.23 -15.57
N ASN A 229 8.34 -8.34 -16.27
CA ASN A 229 7.94 -8.54 -17.66
C ASN A 229 6.41 -8.60 -17.85
N ARG A 230 5.69 -9.15 -16.88
CA ARG A 230 4.21 -9.21 -16.90
C ARG A 230 3.54 -7.93 -16.39
N SER A 231 4.29 -7.02 -15.78
CA SER A 231 3.81 -5.81 -15.12
C SER A 231 4.46 -4.56 -15.74
N VAL A 232 5.42 -3.96 -15.03
CA VAL A 232 6.00 -2.63 -15.35
C VAL A 232 6.77 -2.55 -16.66
N LEU A 233 7.25 -3.67 -17.19
CA LEU A 233 7.93 -3.76 -18.49
C LEU A 233 6.99 -4.23 -19.61
N HIS A 234 5.76 -4.63 -19.29
CA HIS A 234 4.82 -5.11 -20.30
C HIS A 234 4.29 -3.94 -21.17
N PRO A 235 4.16 -4.13 -22.51
CA PRO A 235 3.67 -3.05 -23.39
C PRO A 235 2.27 -2.51 -23.03
N ALA A 236 1.43 -3.30 -22.38
CA ALA A 236 0.10 -2.88 -21.92
C ALA A 236 0.12 -2.15 -20.56
N TYR A 237 1.29 -1.99 -19.93
CA TYR A 237 1.39 -1.26 -18.67
C TYR A 237 1.06 0.22 -18.87
N VAL A 238 0.16 0.72 -18.02
CA VAL A 238 -0.23 2.14 -18.00
C VAL A 238 0.13 2.72 -16.62
N ARG A 239 0.83 3.84 -16.62
CA ARG A 239 1.14 4.56 -15.38
C ARG A 239 -0.13 5.13 -14.76
N ARG A 240 -0.39 4.74 -13.53
CA ARG A 240 -1.46 5.21 -12.66
C ARG A 240 -0.85 6.00 -11.49
N PRO A 241 -1.62 6.72 -10.68
CA PRO A 241 -1.09 7.56 -9.58
C PRO A 241 -0.06 6.88 -8.67
N ARG A 242 -0.18 5.57 -8.46
CA ARG A 242 0.73 4.75 -7.63
C ARG A 242 2.02 4.31 -8.33
N TRP A 243 2.22 4.62 -9.61
CA TRP A 243 3.33 4.11 -10.40
C TRP A 243 4.73 4.29 -9.77
N PRO A 244 5.06 5.39 -9.02
CA PRO A 244 6.38 5.50 -8.44
C PRO A 244 6.68 4.40 -7.43
N THR A 245 5.68 3.99 -6.64
CA THR A 245 5.84 2.91 -5.64
C THR A 245 6.17 1.57 -6.30
N LEU A 246 5.52 1.25 -7.42
CA LEU A 246 5.81 0.03 -8.19
C LEU A 246 7.27 -0.02 -8.63
N HIS A 247 7.72 1.03 -9.32
CA HIS A 247 9.08 1.07 -9.84
C HIS A 247 10.13 1.10 -8.73
N ASN A 248 9.86 1.78 -7.60
CA ASN A 248 10.75 1.76 -6.43
C ASN A 248 10.87 0.35 -5.82
N SER A 249 9.79 -0.44 -5.77
CA SER A 249 9.87 -1.81 -5.25
C SER A 249 10.68 -2.74 -6.15
N PHE A 250 10.51 -2.66 -7.47
CA PHE A 250 11.37 -3.40 -8.40
C PHE A 250 12.81 -2.93 -8.34
N ALA A 251 13.07 -1.61 -8.29
CA ALA A 251 14.43 -1.08 -8.19
C ALA A 251 15.16 -1.63 -6.97
N MET A 252 14.51 -1.61 -5.79
CA MET A 252 15.12 -2.13 -4.57
C MET A 252 15.35 -3.64 -4.64
N ALA A 253 14.36 -4.41 -5.09
CA ALA A 253 14.49 -5.85 -5.21
C ALA A 253 15.60 -6.25 -6.20
N PHE A 254 15.70 -5.59 -7.36
CA PHE A 254 16.78 -5.79 -8.30
C PHE A 254 18.17 -5.37 -7.73
N CYS A 255 18.23 -4.28 -6.97
CA CYS A 255 19.48 -3.91 -6.30
C CYS A 255 19.95 -4.99 -5.32
N TRP A 256 19.04 -5.56 -4.55
CA TRP A 256 19.37 -6.56 -3.53
C TRP A 256 19.65 -7.94 -4.11
N SER A 257 19.01 -8.30 -5.23
CA SER A 257 19.32 -9.53 -5.96
C SER A 257 20.61 -9.42 -6.83
N GLY A 258 21.26 -8.25 -6.87
CA GLY A 258 22.47 -8.04 -7.67
C GLY A 258 22.22 -7.65 -9.12
N GLU A 259 20.97 -7.52 -9.54
CA GLU A 259 20.56 -7.22 -10.91
C GLU A 259 20.63 -5.72 -11.21
N LEU A 260 21.83 -5.13 -11.09
CA LEU A 260 22.04 -3.68 -11.15
C LEU A 260 21.69 -3.05 -12.50
N VAL A 261 21.80 -3.79 -13.61
CA VAL A 261 21.37 -3.32 -14.94
C VAL A 261 19.83 -3.13 -14.98
N ALA A 262 19.08 -4.11 -14.46
CA ALA A 262 17.64 -4.01 -14.36
C ALA A 262 17.23 -2.90 -13.38
N ALA A 263 17.94 -2.76 -12.27
CA ALA A 263 17.73 -1.67 -11.33
C ALA A 263 17.94 -0.29 -11.98
N ALA A 264 18.99 -0.11 -12.79
CA ALA A 264 19.28 1.14 -13.49
C ALA A 264 18.12 1.54 -14.42
N GLN A 265 17.49 0.59 -15.11
CA GLN A 265 16.31 0.84 -15.94
C GLN A 265 15.13 1.34 -15.10
N GLN A 266 14.92 0.79 -13.90
CA GLN A 266 13.88 1.29 -12.99
C GLN A 266 14.21 2.71 -12.50
N PHE A 267 15.45 2.99 -12.14
CA PHE A 267 15.87 4.34 -11.73
C PHE A 267 15.70 5.38 -12.85
N ASP A 268 15.91 5.01 -14.12
CA ASP A 268 15.64 5.90 -15.27
C ASP A 268 14.16 6.30 -15.34
N VAL A 269 13.26 5.37 -15.01
CA VAL A 269 11.82 5.62 -14.98
C VAL A 269 11.42 6.47 -13.77
N ILE A 270 11.98 6.16 -12.59
CA ILE A 270 11.67 6.82 -11.30
C ILE A 270 12.13 8.29 -11.32
N GLY A 271 13.31 8.58 -11.87
CA GLY A 271 13.97 9.88 -11.73
C GLY A 271 14.20 10.19 -10.25
N ASP A 272 13.65 11.31 -9.78
CA ASP A 272 13.76 11.76 -8.39
C ASP A 272 12.50 11.46 -7.53
N LEU A 273 11.56 10.64 -8.04
CA LEU A 273 10.34 10.28 -7.33
C LEU A 273 10.55 9.09 -6.38
N VAL A 274 11.45 9.26 -5.42
CA VAL A 274 11.65 8.27 -4.36
C VAL A 274 10.40 8.14 -3.47
N THR A 275 10.04 6.91 -3.12
CA THR A 275 8.96 6.61 -2.17
C THR A 275 9.53 6.11 -0.85
N GLU A 276 8.84 6.34 0.27
CA GLU A 276 9.30 5.88 1.57
C GLU A 276 9.46 4.36 1.59
N TRP A 277 8.38 3.64 1.29
CA TRP A 277 8.44 2.20 1.02
C TRP A 277 8.94 1.97 -0.41
N PRO A 278 9.86 1.03 -0.66
CA PRO A 278 10.45 0.09 0.30
C PRO A 278 11.77 0.57 0.95
N TRP A 279 12.34 1.71 0.57
CA TRP A 279 13.69 2.14 0.93
C TRP A 279 13.90 2.35 2.44
N GLN A 280 12.84 2.66 3.19
CA GLN A 280 12.87 2.77 4.64
C GLN A 280 13.36 1.49 5.35
N TYR A 281 13.27 0.33 4.69
CA TYR A 281 13.76 -0.94 5.22
C TYR A 281 15.29 -0.99 5.36
N ALA A 282 16.00 -0.23 4.55
CA ALA A 282 17.47 -0.15 4.57
C ALA A 282 18.01 1.09 5.31
N GLY A 283 17.13 1.96 5.86
CA GLY A 283 17.53 3.13 6.64
C GLY A 283 16.96 4.45 6.13
N ASN A 284 17.79 5.49 6.01
CA ASN A 284 17.32 6.77 5.49
C ASN A 284 16.94 6.64 4.01
N THR A 285 15.66 6.77 3.73
CA THR A 285 15.05 6.55 2.41
C THR A 285 15.81 7.22 1.26
N VAL A 286 16.09 8.52 1.38
CA VAL A 286 16.72 9.29 0.29
C VAL A 286 18.19 8.89 0.11
N ALA A 287 18.92 8.75 1.21
CA ALA A 287 20.33 8.39 1.16
C ALA A 287 20.54 6.99 0.57
N VAL A 288 19.72 6.02 0.99
CA VAL A 288 19.75 4.64 0.50
C VAL A 288 19.41 4.61 -1.00
N PHE A 289 18.32 5.26 -1.41
CA PHE A 289 17.94 5.35 -2.81
C PHE A 289 19.06 5.94 -3.68
N GLN A 290 19.67 7.05 -3.25
CA GLN A 290 20.75 7.71 -4.00
C GLN A 290 21.99 6.81 -4.11
N ASP A 291 22.38 6.09 -3.05
CA ASP A 291 23.53 5.20 -3.06
C ASP A 291 23.32 4.02 -4.02
N TYR A 292 22.16 3.36 -3.96
CA TYR A 292 21.86 2.25 -4.88
C TYR A 292 21.73 2.72 -6.33
N ARG A 293 21.11 3.89 -6.57
CA ARG A 293 21.05 4.47 -7.92
C ARG A 293 22.43 4.74 -8.49
N ARG A 294 23.32 5.33 -7.70
CA ARG A 294 24.71 5.57 -8.10
C ARG A 294 25.42 4.26 -8.48
N ARG A 295 25.34 3.24 -7.64
CA ARG A 295 25.95 1.92 -7.92
C ARG A 295 25.38 1.28 -9.19
N ALA A 296 24.07 1.34 -9.39
CA ALA A 296 23.43 0.83 -10.59
C ALA A 296 23.92 1.56 -11.85
N TYR A 297 24.05 2.89 -11.77
CA TYR A 297 24.55 3.69 -12.90
C TYR A 297 26.04 3.47 -13.19
N GLU A 298 26.89 3.27 -12.18
CA GLU A 298 28.30 2.89 -12.37
C GLU A 298 28.46 1.60 -13.19
N VAL A 299 27.61 0.60 -12.95
CA VAL A 299 27.62 -0.67 -13.72
C VAL A 299 27.26 -0.48 -15.18
N VAL A 300 26.40 0.46 -15.52
CA VAL A 300 26.02 0.77 -16.91
C VAL A 300 26.83 1.91 -17.53
N GLY A 301 27.90 2.35 -16.86
CA GLY A 301 28.84 3.35 -17.38
C GLY A 301 28.33 4.80 -17.36
N ARG A 302 27.47 5.13 -16.39
CA ARG A 302 26.91 6.46 -16.18
C ARG A 302 27.30 7.07 -14.84
#